data_9aeda19bdcd8537e0d56cd1fdb7d770b
#
_entry.id   9aeda19bdcd8537e0d56cd1fdb7d770b
#
_cell.length_a   1.000
_cell.length_b   1.000
_cell.length_c   1.000
_cell.angle_alpha   90.00
_cell.angle_beta   90.00
_cell.angle_gamma   90.00
#
_symmetry.space_group_name_H-M   'P 1'
#
loop_
_entity.id
_entity.type
_entity.pdbx_description
1 polymer ?
#
loop_
_entity_poly.entity_id
_entity_poly.type
_entity_poly.pdbx_seq_one_letter_code
_entity_poly.pdbx_strand_id
1 'polypeptide(L)'
;MVRQATTSDAAVVAELLDAFNREFDAPSPGTDVLTARLRRLVAGDHLVALLTGEPAVGVAVLSFRPNVWQEGPAATLDELYVRPDMRGQRFGHALLEEACRLARERGAETLEINVDGEDTDTRRFYEAHGFANSEPGAAEPMFYYYRDLV
;
A
#
# COMPACT_ATOMS: atom_id res chain seq x y z
N MET A 1 12.37 11.63 2.09
CA MET A 1 11.71 12.03 0.83
C MET A 1 11.09 10.81 0.18
N VAL A 2 9.92 10.97 -0.39
CA VAL A 2 9.20 9.91 -1.10
C VAL A 2 9.21 10.20 -2.59
N ARG A 3 9.45 9.17 -3.39
CA ARG A 3 9.39 9.27 -4.85
C ARG A 3 8.61 8.12 -5.46
N GLN A 4 8.05 8.33 -6.62
CA GLN A 4 7.43 7.27 -7.39
C GLN A 4 8.50 6.36 -7.99
N ALA A 5 8.30 5.05 -7.88
CA ALA A 5 9.17 4.06 -8.49
C ALA A 5 8.95 4.02 -10.01
N THR A 6 10.04 3.78 -10.73
CA THR A 6 10.03 3.51 -12.17
C THR A 6 10.22 2.02 -12.42
N THR A 7 10.15 1.60 -13.68
CA THR A 7 10.41 0.19 -14.04
C THR A 7 11.81 -0.28 -13.65
N SER A 8 12.78 0.63 -13.59
CA SER A 8 14.15 0.31 -13.13
C SER A 8 14.24 0.06 -11.62
N ASP A 9 13.24 0.47 -10.84
CA ASP A 9 13.16 0.23 -9.40
C ASP A 9 12.48 -1.11 -9.04
N ALA A 10 12.02 -1.87 -10.03
CA ALA A 10 11.22 -3.07 -9.78
C ALA A 10 11.90 -4.07 -8.84
N ALA A 11 13.22 -4.25 -8.94
CA ALA A 11 13.97 -5.15 -8.06
C ALA A 11 13.97 -4.66 -6.61
N VAL A 12 14.15 -3.36 -6.40
CA VAL A 12 14.15 -2.75 -5.05
C VAL A 12 12.76 -2.88 -4.41
N VAL A 13 11.71 -2.60 -5.17
CA VAL A 13 10.32 -2.78 -4.70
C VAL A 13 10.09 -4.25 -4.35
N ALA A 14 10.53 -5.18 -5.19
CA ALA A 14 10.39 -6.62 -4.97
C ALA A 14 11.09 -7.08 -3.69
N GLU A 15 12.30 -6.60 -3.44
CA GLU A 15 13.05 -6.92 -2.22
C GLU A 15 12.32 -6.46 -0.95
N LEU A 16 11.76 -5.25 -0.97
CA LEU A 16 11.01 -4.73 0.17
C LEU A 16 9.70 -5.50 0.41
N LEU A 17 8.98 -5.85 -0.65
CA LEU A 17 7.74 -6.63 -0.53
C LEU A 17 8.00 -8.08 -0.11
N ASP A 18 9.06 -8.70 -0.61
CA ASP A 18 9.47 -10.04 -0.16
C ASP A 18 9.85 -10.03 1.31
N ALA A 19 10.61 -9.03 1.75
CA ALA A 19 10.97 -8.85 3.16
C ALA A 19 9.73 -8.65 4.04
N PHE A 20 8.72 -7.92 3.57
CA PHE A 20 7.45 -7.73 4.26
C PHE A 20 6.76 -9.09 4.51
N ASN A 21 6.57 -9.88 3.46
CA ASN A 21 5.91 -11.17 3.58
C ASN A 21 6.69 -12.14 4.48
N ARG A 22 8.01 -12.15 4.40
CA ARG A 22 8.86 -12.98 5.27
C ARG A 22 8.75 -12.59 6.74
N GLU A 23 8.68 -11.30 7.05
CA GLU A 23 8.53 -10.81 8.43
C GLU A 23 7.24 -11.32 9.08
N PHE A 24 6.16 -11.44 8.31
CA PHE A 24 4.84 -11.84 8.79
C PHE A 24 4.49 -13.30 8.44
N ASP A 25 5.48 -14.12 8.09
CA ASP A 25 5.31 -15.52 7.71
C ASP A 25 4.27 -15.75 6.60
N ALA A 26 4.10 -14.75 5.74
CA ALA A 26 3.22 -14.84 4.57
C ALA A 26 3.96 -15.41 3.36
N PRO A 27 3.27 -16.17 2.48
CA PRO A 27 3.88 -16.71 1.28
C PRO A 27 4.41 -15.62 0.36
N SER A 28 5.58 -15.86 -0.22
CA SER A 28 6.15 -15.01 -1.24
C SER A 28 6.63 -15.87 -2.43
N PRO A 29 6.40 -15.42 -3.68
CA PRO A 29 6.91 -16.12 -4.84
C PRO A 29 8.42 -15.91 -5.06
N GLY A 30 9.05 -15.05 -4.24
CA GLY A 30 10.46 -14.69 -4.36
C GLY A 30 10.70 -13.43 -5.17
N THR A 31 11.87 -12.84 -4.98
CA THR A 31 12.21 -11.52 -5.57
C THR A 31 12.26 -11.53 -7.09
N ASP A 32 12.69 -12.62 -7.73
CA ASP A 32 12.78 -12.68 -9.20
C ASP A 32 11.38 -12.63 -9.84
N VAL A 33 10.44 -13.40 -9.30
CA VAL A 33 9.05 -13.41 -9.78
C VAL A 33 8.40 -12.05 -9.52
N LEU A 34 8.57 -11.49 -8.33
CA LEU A 34 8.04 -10.17 -7.98
C LEU A 34 8.62 -9.07 -8.87
N THR A 35 9.92 -9.09 -9.14
CA THR A 35 10.58 -8.12 -10.02
C THR A 35 9.97 -8.12 -11.41
N ALA A 36 9.77 -9.30 -12.00
CA ALA A 36 9.18 -9.43 -13.33
C ALA A 36 7.74 -8.90 -13.37
N ARG A 37 6.95 -9.23 -12.35
CA ARG A 37 5.57 -8.72 -12.22
C ARG A 37 5.54 -7.19 -12.05
N LEU A 38 6.35 -6.66 -11.14
CA LEU A 38 6.38 -5.24 -10.83
C LEU A 38 6.86 -4.41 -12.02
N ARG A 39 7.84 -4.89 -12.78
CA ARG A 39 8.30 -4.20 -13.98
C ARG A 39 7.15 -4.00 -14.98
N ARG A 40 6.30 -5.00 -15.15
CA ARG A 40 5.12 -4.91 -16.00
C ARG A 40 4.03 -4.01 -15.40
N LEU A 41 3.75 -4.17 -14.10
CA LEU A 41 2.66 -3.45 -13.43
C LEU A 41 2.96 -1.95 -13.29
N VAL A 42 4.19 -1.61 -12.93
CA VAL A 42 4.62 -0.20 -12.77
C VAL A 42 4.67 0.54 -14.11
N ALA A 43 4.90 -0.18 -15.21
CA ALA A 43 4.84 0.41 -16.55
C ALA A 43 3.41 0.78 -16.99
N GLY A 44 2.38 0.20 -16.37
CA GLY A 44 0.97 0.50 -16.64
C GLY A 44 0.43 1.64 -15.78
N ASP A 45 -0.88 1.91 -15.92
CA ASP A 45 -1.53 3.06 -15.30
C ASP A 45 -2.29 2.72 -14.01
N HIS A 46 -2.44 1.43 -13.69
CA HIS A 46 -3.33 0.98 -12.60
C HIS A 46 -2.62 0.74 -11.27
N LEU A 47 -1.30 0.65 -11.29
CA LEU A 47 -0.51 0.40 -10.08
C LEU A 47 0.65 1.39 -9.99
N VAL A 48 0.83 1.94 -8.80
CA VAL A 48 1.95 2.84 -8.48
C VAL A 48 2.66 2.32 -7.25
N ALA A 49 3.98 2.28 -7.30
CA ALA A 49 4.81 2.05 -6.13
C ALA A 49 5.51 3.35 -5.74
N LEU A 50 5.56 3.62 -4.43
CA LEU A 50 6.27 4.74 -3.83
C LEU A 50 7.44 4.18 -3.00
N LEU A 51 8.57 4.85 -3.07
CA LEU A 51 9.77 4.48 -2.31
C LEU A 51 10.21 5.65 -1.43
N THR A 52 10.75 5.33 -0.26
CA THR A 52 11.32 6.32 0.66
C THR A 52 12.70 5.86 1.17
N GLY A 53 13.56 6.83 1.43
CA GLY A 53 14.94 6.58 1.85
C GLY A 53 15.93 6.44 0.70
N GLU A 54 17.24 6.66 1.00
CA GLU A 54 18.34 6.51 0.04
C GLU A 54 19.53 5.85 0.74
N PRO A 55 19.74 4.53 0.56
CA PRO A 55 18.92 3.60 -0.24
C PRO A 55 17.51 3.42 0.30
N ALA A 56 16.60 2.90 -0.54
CA ALA A 56 15.19 2.75 -0.17
C ALA A 56 15.02 1.82 1.04
N VAL A 57 14.26 2.29 2.03
CA VAL A 57 13.98 1.58 3.28
C VAL A 57 12.50 1.31 3.49
N GLY A 58 11.64 1.87 2.65
CA GLY A 58 10.20 1.67 2.73
C GLY A 58 9.53 1.78 1.38
N VAL A 59 8.36 1.16 1.28
CA VAL A 59 7.56 1.07 0.05
C VAL A 59 6.07 1.21 0.38
N ALA A 60 5.34 1.86 -0.51
CA ALA A 60 3.89 1.79 -0.57
C ALA A 60 3.47 1.40 -1.98
N VAL A 61 2.44 0.57 -2.10
CA VAL A 61 1.87 0.16 -3.38
C VAL A 61 0.39 0.54 -3.39
N LEU A 62 0.01 1.31 -4.41
CA LEU A 62 -1.37 1.72 -4.65
C LEU A 62 -1.88 1.11 -5.93
N SER A 63 -3.15 0.72 -5.93
CA SER A 63 -3.87 0.36 -7.14
C SER A 63 -5.05 1.31 -7.36
N PHE A 64 -5.37 1.53 -8.64
CA PHE A 64 -6.45 2.41 -9.09
C PHE A 64 -7.37 1.61 -10.00
N ARG A 65 -8.66 1.61 -9.69
CA ARG A 65 -9.65 0.90 -10.51
C ARG A 65 -10.81 1.83 -10.87
N PRO A 66 -11.41 1.67 -12.06
CA PRO A 66 -12.66 2.34 -12.38
C PRO A 66 -13.74 1.96 -11.37
N ASN A 67 -14.67 2.86 -11.10
CA ASN A 67 -15.85 2.58 -10.31
C ASN A 67 -17.06 3.32 -10.90
N VAL A 68 -18.25 2.87 -10.55
CA VAL A 68 -19.49 3.39 -11.15
C VAL A 68 -20.03 4.63 -10.42
N TRP A 69 -19.49 4.98 -9.28
CA TRP A 69 -20.06 6.01 -8.41
C TRP A 69 -19.38 7.37 -8.55
N GLN A 70 -18.23 7.41 -9.20
CA GLN A 70 -17.42 8.63 -9.33
C GLN A 70 -16.80 8.69 -10.72
N GLU A 71 -16.47 9.88 -11.17
CA GLU A 71 -15.71 10.10 -12.41
C GLU A 71 -14.28 9.56 -12.28
N GLY A 72 -13.65 9.80 -11.13
CA GLY A 72 -12.30 9.34 -10.85
C GLY A 72 -12.25 7.87 -10.41
N PRO A 73 -11.04 7.32 -10.30
CA PRO A 73 -10.86 5.93 -9.87
C PRO A 73 -11.13 5.74 -8.38
N ALA A 74 -11.40 4.51 -7.98
CA ALA A 74 -11.23 4.07 -6.60
C ALA A 74 -9.76 3.75 -6.36
N ALA A 75 -9.21 4.20 -5.25
CA ALA A 75 -7.82 3.96 -4.89
C ALA A 75 -7.71 3.04 -3.68
N THR A 76 -6.82 2.08 -3.75
CA THR A 76 -6.50 1.16 -2.66
C THR A 76 -5.00 1.23 -2.35
N LEU A 77 -4.67 1.38 -1.08
CA LEU A 77 -3.31 1.15 -0.60
C LEU A 77 -3.15 -0.35 -0.35
N ASP A 78 -2.53 -1.03 -1.28
CA ASP A 78 -2.37 -2.49 -1.22
C ASP A 78 -1.29 -2.92 -0.23
N GLU A 79 -0.18 -2.17 -0.19
CA GLU A 79 0.97 -2.47 0.64
C GLU A 79 1.55 -1.19 1.25
N LEU A 80 1.98 -1.28 2.51
CA LEU A 80 2.76 -0.25 3.18
C LEU A 80 3.76 -0.94 4.10
N TYR A 81 5.04 -0.77 3.83
CA TYR A 81 6.11 -1.42 4.59
C TYR A 81 7.30 -0.50 4.78
N VAL A 82 7.85 -0.52 5.99
CA VAL A 82 9.13 0.10 6.33
C VAL A 82 9.97 -0.97 7.03
N ARG A 83 11.23 -1.10 6.65
CA ARG A 83 12.17 -2.03 7.28
C ARG A 83 12.16 -1.86 8.80
N PRO A 84 12.18 -2.98 9.57
CA PRO A 84 12.06 -2.92 11.03
C PRO A 84 13.07 -1.98 11.72
N ASP A 85 14.32 -2.01 11.24
CA ASP A 85 15.41 -1.17 11.76
C ASP A 85 15.25 0.33 11.48
N MET A 86 14.33 0.68 10.59
CA MET A 86 14.08 2.07 10.17
C MET A 86 12.72 2.61 10.64
N ARG A 87 11.99 1.84 11.44
CA ARG A 87 10.69 2.27 12.00
C ARG A 87 10.87 3.35 13.07
N GLY A 88 9.80 4.08 13.34
CA GLY A 88 9.81 5.18 14.32
C GLY A 88 10.46 6.47 13.82
N GLN A 89 10.88 6.53 12.56
CA GLN A 89 11.54 7.68 11.94
C GLN A 89 10.62 8.41 10.93
N ARG A 90 9.31 8.18 11.00
CA ARG A 90 8.27 8.80 10.18
C ARG A 90 8.29 8.42 8.68
N PHE A 91 9.03 7.41 8.27
CA PHE A 91 9.01 6.95 6.87
C PHE A 91 7.62 6.44 6.45
N GLY A 92 6.95 5.68 7.32
CA GLY A 92 5.57 5.22 7.07
C GLY A 92 4.58 6.37 6.94
N HIS A 93 4.69 7.39 7.80
CA HIS A 93 3.90 8.61 7.70
C HIS A 93 4.12 9.31 6.35
N ALA A 94 5.37 9.49 5.95
CA ALA A 94 5.68 10.15 4.69
C ALA A 94 5.12 9.40 3.48
N LEU A 95 5.24 8.06 3.48
CA LEU A 95 4.66 7.22 2.43
C LEU A 95 3.14 7.35 2.37
N LEU A 96 2.46 7.32 3.52
CA LEU A 96 1.00 7.42 3.58
C LEU A 96 0.49 8.79 3.12
N GLU A 97 1.15 9.87 3.54
CA GLU A 97 0.79 11.23 3.09
C GLU A 97 0.96 11.40 1.58
N GLU A 98 2.05 10.87 1.03
CA GLU A 98 2.28 10.91 -0.43
C GLU A 98 1.27 10.04 -1.18
N ALA A 99 0.91 8.87 -0.64
CA ALA A 99 -0.15 8.02 -1.19
C ALA A 99 -1.49 8.77 -1.25
N CYS A 100 -1.87 9.44 -0.18
CA CYS A 100 -3.09 10.26 -0.13
C CYS A 100 -3.03 11.42 -1.14
N ARG A 101 -1.90 12.10 -1.25
CA ARG A 101 -1.70 13.19 -2.21
C ARG A 101 -1.87 12.69 -3.64
N LEU A 102 -1.20 11.60 -3.99
CA LEU A 102 -1.27 11.00 -5.32
C LEU A 102 -2.68 10.51 -5.66
N ALA A 103 -3.37 9.88 -4.71
CA ALA A 103 -4.74 9.44 -4.92
C ALA A 103 -5.67 10.61 -5.26
N ARG A 104 -5.57 11.73 -4.53
CA ARG A 104 -6.32 12.97 -4.82
C ARG A 104 -5.99 13.53 -6.20
N GLU A 105 -4.72 13.59 -6.57
CA GLU A 105 -4.29 14.09 -7.89
C GLU A 105 -4.86 13.26 -9.04
N ARG A 106 -5.04 11.98 -8.82
CA ARG A 106 -5.68 11.08 -9.80
C ARG A 106 -7.20 11.11 -9.76
N GLY A 107 -7.81 11.93 -8.89
CA GLY A 107 -9.24 12.12 -8.82
C GLY A 107 -9.96 11.11 -7.92
N ALA A 108 -9.25 10.32 -7.12
CA ALA A 108 -9.87 9.45 -6.13
C ALA A 108 -10.43 10.28 -4.97
N GLU A 109 -11.64 9.95 -4.53
CA GLU A 109 -12.28 10.61 -3.39
C GLU A 109 -11.97 9.91 -2.06
N THR A 110 -11.59 8.63 -2.12
CA THR A 110 -11.20 7.84 -0.94
C THR A 110 -9.96 7.01 -1.25
N LEU A 111 -9.19 6.74 -0.20
CA LEU A 111 -8.13 5.74 -0.21
C LEU A 111 -8.52 4.64 0.78
N GLU A 112 -8.66 3.43 0.27
CA GLU A 112 -9.05 2.27 1.05
C GLU A 112 -7.84 1.43 1.44
N ILE A 113 -7.92 0.73 2.57
CA ILE A 113 -6.90 -0.21 3.01
C ILE A 113 -7.54 -1.33 3.82
N ASN A 114 -7.00 -2.54 3.70
CA ASN A 114 -7.36 -3.69 4.52
C ASN A 114 -6.31 -3.90 5.60
N VAL A 115 -6.75 -4.07 6.83
CA VAL A 115 -5.88 -4.33 7.99
C VAL A 115 -6.49 -5.49 8.77
N ASP A 116 -5.65 -6.46 9.17
CA ASP A 116 -6.09 -7.55 10.03
C ASP A 116 -6.54 -7.00 11.39
N GLY A 117 -7.68 -7.50 11.88
CA GLY A 117 -8.27 -7.02 13.14
C GLY A 117 -7.34 -7.19 14.34
N GLU A 118 -6.48 -8.20 14.31
CA GLU A 118 -5.51 -8.49 15.37
C GLU A 118 -4.30 -7.56 15.36
N ASP A 119 -3.99 -6.93 14.23
CA ASP A 119 -2.87 -6.00 14.10
C ASP A 119 -3.24 -4.62 14.66
N THR A 120 -3.28 -4.55 15.98
CA THR A 120 -3.71 -3.34 16.71
C THR A 120 -2.76 -2.16 16.52
N ASP A 121 -1.47 -2.40 16.34
CA ASP A 121 -0.50 -1.33 16.13
C ASP A 121 -0.68 -0.68 14.75
N THR A 122 -0.87 -1.48 13.72
CA THR A 122 -1.16 -0.98 12.37
C THR A 122 -2.51 -0.26 12.33
N ARG A 123 -3.53 -0.79 13.00
CA ARG A 123 -4.84 -0.13 13.11
C ARG A 123 -4.70 1.25 13.75
N ARG A 124 -3.99 1.37 14.85
CA ARG A 124 -3.73 2.67 15.51
C ARG A 124 -3.00 3.65 14.58
N PHE A 125 -2.05 3.15 13.81
CA PHE A 125 -1.32 3.98 12.85
C PHE A 125 -2.29 4.60 11.82
N TYR A 126 -3.16 3.81 11.21
CA TYR A 126 -4.13 4.33 10.24
C TYR A 126 -5.18 5.23 10.89
N GLU A 127 -5.71 4.86 12.04
CA GLU A 127 -6.68 5.67 12.78
C GLU A 127 -6.08 7.05 13.16
N ALA A 128 -4.81 7.09 13.57
CA ALA A 128 -4.09 8.35 13.83
C ALA A 128 -3.93 9.23 12.57
N HIS A 129 -4.04 8.64 11.38
CA HIS A 129 -4.00 9.34 10.10
C HIS A 129 -5.38 9.59 9.48
N GLY A 130 -6.44 9.47 10.27
CA GLY A 130 -7.81 9.80 9.86
C GLY A 130 -8.55 8.68 9.11
N PHE A 131 -8.02 7.47 9.07
CA PHE A 131 -8.73 6.32 8.52
C PHE A 131 -9.75 5.78 9.52
N ALA A 132 -10.88 5.31 9.02
CA ALA A 132 -11.94 4.71 9.81
C ALA A 132 -12.35 3.37 9.22
N ASN A 133 -12.83 2.46 10.06
CA ASN A 133 -13.28 1.13 9.65
C ASN A 133 -14.80 0.96 9.75
N SER A 134 -15.53 2.05 9.99
CA SER A 134 -17.00 2.03 10.04
C SER A 134 -17.57 3.12 9.14
N GLU A 135 -18.78 2.91 8.63
CA GLU A 135 -19.52 3.94 7.93
C GLU A 135 -19.82 5.13 8.85
N PRO A 136 -19.90 6.37 8.32
CA PRO A 136 -20.28 7.53 9.12
C PRO A 136 -21.57 7.31 9.89
N GLY A 137 -21.52 7.45 11.22
CA GLY A 137 -22.65 7.24 12.11
C GLY A 137 -22.96 5.81 12.47
N ALA A 138 -22.24 4.81 11.93
CA ALA A 138 -22.39 3.41 12.29
C ALA A 138 -21.48 3.03 13.46
N ALA A 139 -21.96 2.17 14.36
CA ALA A 139 -21.19 1.65 15.49
C ALA A 139 -20.33 0.43 15.12
N GLU A 140 -20.80 -0.36 14.14
CA GLU A 140 -20.15 -1.60 13.76
C GLU A 140 -19.08 -1.36 12.69
N PRO A 141 -17.94 -2.09 12.75
CA PRO A 141 -16.92 -2.01 11.71
C PRO A 141 -17.37 -2.71 10.42
N MET A 142 -16.82 -2.26 9.30
CA MET A 142 -16.89 -2.98 8.04
C MET A 142 -15.97 -4.18 8.09
N PHE A 143 -16.38 -5.29 7.46
CA PHE A 143 -15.60 -6.51 7.39
C PHE A 143 -15.16 -6.79 5.97
N TYR A 144 -13.96 -7.35 5.84
CA TYR A 144 -13.41 -7.84 4.60
C TYR A 144 -13.69 -9.33 4.46
N TYR A 145 -14.25 -9.75 3.33
CA TYR A 145 -14.54 -11.15 3.04
C TYR A 145 -13.79 -11.58 1.78
N TYR A 146 -13.25 -12.77 1.79
CA TYR A 146 -12.63 -13.38 0.62
C TYR A 146 -12.96 -14.87 0.54
N ARG A 147 -12.75 -15.44 -0.63
CA ARG A 147 -12.85 -16.88 -0.86
C ARG A 147 -11.81 -17.28 -1.90
N ASP A 148 -11.04 -18.32 -1.60
CA ASP A 148 -10.11 -18.89 -2.58
C ASP A 148 -10.90 -19.52 -3.74
N LEU A 149 -10.43 -19.27 -4.95
CA LEU A 149 -11.06 -19.77 -6.18
C LEU A 149 -10.28 -20.91 -6.81
N VAL A 150 -9.21 -21.35 -6.16
CA VAL A 150 -8.33 -22.44 -6.56
C VAL A 150 -8.18 -23.47 -5.45
#